data_68574a8ed56dac136f822c805a03dbd3
#
_entry.id   68574a8ed56dac136f822c805a03dbd3
#
_cell.length_a   1.000
_cell.length_b   1.000
_cell.length_c   1.000
_cell.angle_alpha   90.00
_cell.angle_beta   90.00
_cell.angle_gamma   90.00
#
_symmetry.space_group_name_H-M   'P 1'
#
loop_
_entity.id
_entity.type
_entity.pdbx_description
1 polymer ?
#
loop_
_entity_poly.entity_id
_entity_poly.type
_entity_poly.pdbx_seq_one_letter_code
_entity_poly.pdbx_strand_id
1 'polypeptide(L)'
;EEPLEDIRKQLALCLSSDDPLELEPMLLLGDPGIGKTHFARRLSKLLGTGYNFIGMSSLTAGWILSGASAQWKNAKPGKVFDALVNGDYANPVIVVDEIDKASGDSQYDPLGSLYTLLEHDTACDFIDEFAEVPIDASEVVWIATANDARGIPEPILNRMNVYAIEAPDLEGSR
;
A
#
# COMPACT_ATOMS: atom_id res chain seq x y z
N GLU A 1 14.65 -9.67 -8.45
CA GLU A 1 15.42 -10.20 -7.29
C GLU A 1 15.77 -9.13 -6.27
N GLU A 2 16.04 -7.89 -6.68
CA GLU A 2 16.41 -6.77 -5.80
C GLU A 2 15.41 -6.49 -4.66
N PRO A 3 14.07 -6.43 -4.88
CA PRO A 3 13.13 -6.22 -3.79
C PRO A 3 13.17 -7.33 -2.74
N LEU A 4 13.41 -8.57 -3.13
CA LEU A 4 13.49 -9.70 -2.20
C LEU A 4 14.75 -9.65 -1.34
N GLU A 5 15.86 -9.17 -1.88
CA GLU A 5 17.11 -9.02 -1.12
C GLU A 5 17.00 -7.90 -0.07
N ASP A 6 16.39 -6.78 -0.43
CA ASP A 6 16.15 -5.69 0.50
C ASP A 6 15.22 -6.10 1.63
N ILE A 7 14.15 -6.84 1.33
CA ILE A 7 13.25 -7.40 2.33
C ILE A 7 14.01 -8.37 3.25
N ARG A 8 14.87 -9.22 2.71
CA ARG A 8 15.70 -10.12 3.51
C ARG A 8 16.62 -9.36 4.47
N LYS A 9 17.22 -8.28 4.01
CA LYS A 9 18.06 -7.42 4.86
C LYS A 9 17.25 -6.76 5.96
N GLN A 10 16.08 -6.21 5.65
CA GLN A 10 15.18 -5.60 6.64
C GLN A 10 14.70 -6.63 7.67
N LEU A 11 14.32 -7.83 7.23
CA LEU A 11 13.95 -8.94 8.12
C LEU A 11 15.11 -9.36 9.03
N ALA A 12 16.33 -9.45 8.49
CA ALA A 12 17.51 -9.82 9.27
C ALA A 12 17.82 -8.77 10.35
N LEU A 13 17.66 -7.48 10.04
CA LEU A 13 17.84 -6.40 11.01
C LEU A 13 16.78 -6.46 12.11
N CYS A 14 15.53 -6.73 11.79
CA CYS A 14 14.44 -6.86 12.75
C CYS A 14 14.59 -8.09 13.65
N LEU A 15 15.11 -9.21 13.13
CA LEU A 15 15.38 -10.41 13.91
C LEU A 15 16.58 -10.27 14.85
N SER A 16 17.49 -9.34 14.56
CA SER A 16 18.65 -9.04 15.41
C SER A 16 18.36 -8.00 16.50
N SER A 17 17.21 -7.35 16.45
CA SER A 17 16.72 -6.41 17.45
C SER A 17 15.35 -6.86 17.97
N ASP A 18 14.99 -6.48 19.18
CA ASP A 18 13.64 -6.72 19.73
C ASP A 18 12.59 -5.74 19.17
N ASP A 19 12.93 -5.01 18.12
CA ASP A 19 12.04 -4.04 17.50
C ASP A 19 10.99 -4.73 16.61
N PRO A 20 9.76 -4.18 16.52
CA PRO A 20 8.75 -4.70 15.62
C PRO A 20 9.20 -4.63 14.16
N LEU A 21 8.74 -5.56 13.36
CA LEU A 21 9.03 -5.60 11.93
C LEU A 21 8.46 -4.37 11.22
N GLU A 22 9.32 -3.45 10.80
CA GLU A 22 8.98 -2.30 9.99
C GLU A 22 9.51 -2.48 8.57
N LEU A 23 8.61 -2.70 7.62
CA LEU A 23 8.95 -2.70 6.20
C LEU A 23 8.60 -1.35 5.60
N GLU A 24 9.57 -0.71 4.95
CA GLU A 24 9.33 0.54 4.24
C GLU A 24 8.35 0.32 3.06
N PRO A 25 7.48 1.31 2.78
CA PRO A 25 6.58 1.22 1.63
C PRO A 25 7.35 0.99 0.33
N MET A 26 6.81 0.12 -0.52
CA MET A 26 7.42 -0.25 -1.80
C MET A 26 6.55 0.21 -2.97
N LEU A 27 7.20 0.70 -4.01
CA LEU A 27 6.57 0.97 -5.31
C LEU A 27 7.19 0.05 -6.36
N LEU A 28 6.38 -0.78 -6.97
CA LEU A 28 6.79 -1.67 -8.05
C LEU A 28 6.39 -1.03 -9.39
N LEU A 29 7.39 -0.63 -10.17
CA LEU A 29 7.21 -0.06 -11.51
C LEU A 29 7.45 -1.13 -12.57
N GLY A 30 6.59 -1.18 -13.56
CA GLY A 30 6.77 -2.09 -14.68
C GLY A 30 5.51 -2.25 -15.52
N ASP A 31 5.65 -2.92 -16.65
CA ASP A 31 4.55 -3.16 -17.58
C ASP A 31 3.41 -4.00 -16.96
N PRO A 32 2.18 -3.88 -17.45
CA PRO A 32 1.08 -4.73 -17.02
C PRO A 32 1.39 -6.21 -17.21
N GLY A 33 1.01 -7.03 -16.24
CA GLY A 33 1.10 -8.49 -16.36
C GLY A 33 2.46 -9.10 -16.04
N ILE A 34 3.44 -8.34 -15.54
CA ILE A 34 4.77 -8.86 -15.18
C ILE A 34 4.86 -9.48 -13.78
N GLY A 35 3.75 -9.62 -13.07
CA GLY A 35 3.71 -10.34 -11.79
C GLY A 35 3.79 -9.47 -10.54
N LYS A 36 3.58 -8.15 -10.64
CA LYS A 36 3.60 -7.23 -9.47
C LYS A 36 2.64 -7.67 -8.36
N THR A 37 1.40 -7.99 -8.74
CA THR A 37 0.38 -8.46 -7.79
C THR A 37 0.73 -9.84 -7.19
N HIS A 38 1.30 -10.71 -8.01
CA HIS A 38 1.75 -12.03 -7.54
C HIS A 38 2.85 -11.93 -6.49
N PHE A 39 3.80 -11.02 -6.69
CA PHE A 39 4.84 -10.70 -5.70
C PHE A 39 4.24 -10.30 -4.35
N ALA A 40 3.27 -9.37 -4.38
CA ALA A 40 2.62 -8.89 -3.15
C ALA A 40 1.88 -10.01 -2.39
N ARG A 41 1.20 -10.90 -3.11
CA ARG A 41 0.55 -12.07 -2.50
C ARG A 41 1.56 -13.02 -1.87
N ARG A 42 2.66 -13.29 -2.54
CA ARG A 42 3.72 -14.15 -1.97
C ARG A 42 4.33 -13.52 -0.74
N LEU A 43 4.55 -12.20 -0.74
CA LEU A 43 5.07 -11.52 0.43
C LEU A 43 4.13 -11.65 1.63
N SER A 44 2.83 -11.47 1.46
CA SER A 44 1.86 -11.64 2.55
C SER A 44 1.90 -13.04 3.14
N LYS A 45 2.05 -14.07 2.31
CA LYS A 45 2.20 -15.45 2.76
C LYS A 45 3.51 -15.68 3.51
N LEU A 46 4.62 -15.11 3.04
CA LEU A 46 5.92 -15.22 3.71
C LEU A 46 5.91 -14.55 5.08
N LEU A 47 5.24 -13.41 5.19
CA LEU A 47 5.10 -12.69 6.46
C LEU A 47 4.04 -13.31 7.39
N GLY A 48 3.22 -14.23 6.87
CA GLY A 48 2.14 -14.84 7.62
C GLY A 48 1.04 -13.86 8.04
N THR A 49 0.78 -12.85 7.22
CA THR A 49 -0.19 -11.78 7.51
C THR A 49 -1.30 -11.69 6.46
N GLY A 50 -2.28 -10.81 6.70
CA GLY A 50 -3.39 -10.56 5.79
C GLY A 50 -2.97 -9.90 4.48
N TYR A 51 -3.80 -10.05 3.45
CA TYR A 51 -3.63 -9.46 2.14
C TYR A 51 -4.88 -8.69 1.74
N ASN A 52 -4.72 -7.44 1.33
CA ASN A 52 -5.81 -6.59 0.84
C ASN A 52 -5.39 -5.92 -0.46
N PHE A 53 -6.30 -5.87 -1.41
CA PHE A 53 -6.07 -5.28 -2.73
C PHE A 53 -7.00 -4.09 -2.96
N ILE A 54 -6.43 -2.96 -3.37
CA ILE A 54 -7.16 -1.73 -3.66
C ILE A 54 -6.76 -1.24 -5.05
N GLY A 55 -7.71 -1.24 -5.99
CA GLY A 55 -7.51 -0.67 -7.33
C GLY A 55 -7.80 0.82 -7.34
N MET A 56 -6.85 1.63 -7.81
CA MET A 56 -6.95 3.10 -7.84
C MET A 56 -7.47 3.67 -9.16
N SER A 57 -7.83 2.83 -10.10
CA SER A 57 -8.33 3.24 -11.42
C SER A 57 -9.82 3.66 -11.44
N SER A 58 -10.53 3.51 -10.32
CA SER A 58 -11.94 3.86 -10.22
C SER A 58 -12.15 5.29 -9.74
N LEU A 59 -13.25 5.93 -10.17
CA LEU A 59 -13.63 7.29 -9.76
C LEU A 59 -13.92 7.44 -8.26
N THR A 60 -14.08 6.33 -7.55
CA THR A 60 -14.37 6.31 -6.11
C THR A 60 -13.15 6.01 -5.24
N ALA A 61 -11.96 5.97 -5.83
CA ALA A 61 -10.74 5.53 -5.16
C ALA A 61 -10.37 6.31 -3.88
N GLY A 62 -10.62 7.63 -3.85
CA GLY A 62 -10.34 8.44 -2.66
C GLY A 62 -11.10 7.99 -1.41
N TRP A 63 -12.33 7.58 -1.57
CA TRP A 63 -13.17 7.11 -0.45
C TRP A 63 -12.85 5.66 -0.06
N ILE A 64 -12.19 4.91 -0.94
CA ILE A 64 -11.82 3.54 -0.67
C ILE A 64 -10.77 3.45 0.45
N LEU A 65 -9.80 4.36 0.48
CA LEU A 65 -8.74 4.35 1.49
C LEU A 65 -9.23 4.84 2.86
N SER A 66 -9.81 6.03 2.92
CA SER A 66 -10.13 6.73 4.17
C SER A 66 -11.60 6.73 4.55
N GLY A 67 -12.47 6.10 3.77
CA GLY A 67 -13.90 6.08 4.00
C GLY A 67 -14.63 7.36 3.58
N ALA A 68 -15.95 7.31 3.64
CA ALA A 68 -16.82 8.45 3.38
C ALA A 68 -17.47 8.92 4.67
N SER A 69 -17.63 10.25 4.84
CA SER A 69 -18.31 10.82 6.01
C SER A 69 -19.71 10.22 6.19
N ALA A 70 -20.04 9.87 7.43
CA ALA A 70 -21.30 9.21 7.79
C ALA A 70 -22.57 10.01 7.42
N GLN A 71 -22.43 11.31 7.16
CA GLN A 71 -23.55 12.15 6.68
C GLN A 71 -23.98 11.85 5.23
N TRP A 72 -23.15 11.17 4.45
CA TRP A 72 -23.45 10.80 3.07
C TRP A 72 -24.28 9.52 2.98
N LYS A 73 -25.21 9.49 2.05
CA LYS A 73 -26.00 8.27 1.77
C LYS A 73 -25.08 7.14 1.28
N ASN A 74 -25.25 5.93 1.84
CA ASN A 74 -24.43 4.76 1.57
C ASN A 74 -22.95 4.91 1.98
N ALA A 75 -22.65 5.79 2.92
CA ALA A 75 -21.32 5.92 3.48
C ALA A 75 -20.90 4.62 4.18
N LYS A 76 -19.60 4.32 4.11
CA LYS A 76 -18.98 3.16 4.74
C LYS A 76 -17.54 3.48 5.12
N PRO A 77 -16.94 2.70 6.05
CA PRO A 77 -15.52 2.81 6.35
C PRO A 77 -14.65 2.51 5.12
N GLY A 78 -13.44 3.06 5.11
CA GLY A 78 -12.44 2.77 4.11
C GLY A 78 -11.79 1.40 4.28
N LYS A 79 -11.04 0.98 3.27
CA LYS A 79 -10.37 -0.33 3.25
C LYS A 79 -9.29 -0.48 4.31
N VAL A 80 -8.62 0.61 4.67
CA VAL A 80 -7.59 0.57 5.73
C VAL A 80 -8.22 0.27 7.08
N PHE A 81 -9.29 0.97 7.43
CA PHE A 81 -10.04 0.71 8.65
C PHE A 81 -10.58 -0.72 8.69
N ASP A 82 -11.20 -1.16 7.59
CA ASP A 82 -11.73 -2.51 7.48
C ASP A 82 -10.66 -3.59 7.65
N ALA A 83 -9.50 -3.42 7.03
CA ALA A 83 -8.38 -4.36 7.14
C ALA A 83 -7.83 -4.47 8.56
N LEU A 84 -7.79 -3.37 9.30
CA LEU A 84 -7.25 -3.33 10.67
C LEU A 84 -8.28 -3.75 11.74
N VAL A 85 -9.53 -3.36 11.58
CA VAL A 85 -10.59 -3.62 12.58
C VAL A 85 -11.20 -5.00 12.40
N ASN A 86 -11.50 -5.40 11.18
CA ASN A 86 -12.11 -6.68 10.87
C ASN A 86 -11.11 -7.76 10.48
N GLY A 87 -9.85 -7.42 10.31
CA GLY A 87 -8.77 -8.36 10.05
C GLY A 87 -8.14 -8.90 11.34
N ASP A 88 -7.33 -9.94 11.19
CA ASP A 88 -6.70 -10.65 12.32
C ASP A 88 -5.31 -10.09 12.66
N TYR A 89 -4.77 -9.15 11.88
CA TYR A 89 -3.39 -8.67 12.00
C TYR A 89 -3.30 -7.15 12.06
N ALA A 90 -2.34 -6.65 12.85
CA ALA A 90 -1.99 -5.24 12.90
C ALA A 90 -1.10 -4.78 11.72
N ASN A 91 -0.46 -5.73 11.04
CA ASN A 91 0.48 -5.53 9.94
C ASN A 91 0.04 -6.19 8.62
N PRO A 92 -1.22 -5.99 8.16
CA PRO A 92 -1.64 -6.56 6.89
C PRO A 92 -0.83 -5.98 5.72
N VAL A 93 -0.66 -6.74 4.66
CA VAL A 93 -0.18 -6.23 3.38
C VAL A 93 -1.35 -5.58 2.66
N ILE A 94 -1.21 -4.31 2.32
CA ILE A 94 -2.19 -3.57 1.51
C ILE A 94 -1.53 -3.18 0.19
N VAL A 95 -2.08 -3.71 -0.90
CA VAL A 95 -1.67 -3.37 -2.26
C VAL A 95 -2.54 -2.25 -2.79
N VAL A 96 -1.90 -1.17 -3.21
CA VAL A 96 -2.54 -0.05 -3.90
C VAL A 96 -2.15 -0.15 -5.37
N ASP A 97 -3.05 -0.70 -6.18
CA ASP A 97 -2.77 -1.01 -7.58
C ASP A 97 -3.00 0.19 -8.49
N GLU A 98 -2.11 0.37 -9.46
CA GLU A 98 -2.24 1.39 -10.49
C GLU A 98 -2.33 2.83 -9.95
N ILE A 99 -1.47 3.20 -9.02
CA ILE A 99 -1.51 4.55 -8.40
C ILE A 99 -1.21 5.68 -9.39
N ASP A 100 -0.55 5.41 -10.49
CA ASP A 100 -0.30 6.35 -11.59
C ASP A 100 -1.57 6.70 -12.39
N LYS A 101 -2.62 5.88 -12.27
CA LYS A 101 -3.93 6.07 -12.92
C LYS A 101 -4.98 6.66 -12.00
N ALA A 102 -4.64 6.97 -10.78
CA ALA A 102 -5.51 7.66 -9.86
C ALA A 102 -5.72 9.09 -10.34
N SER A 103 -6.79 9.34 -11.10
CA SER A 103 -7.18 10.67 -11.54
C SER A 103 -8.14 11.26 -10.52
N GLY A 104 -7.68 12.22 -9.75
CA GLY A 104 -8.53 13.01 -8.87
C GLY A 104 -9.07 14.22 -9.59
N ASP A 105 -10.38 14.44 -9.48
CA ASP A 105 -10.91 15.78 -9.58
C ASP A 105 -10.27 16.60 -8.44
N SER A 106 -9.97 17.87 -8.66
CA SER A 106 -9.30 18.74 -7.67
C SER A 106 -10.02 18.80 -6.30
N GLN A 107 -11.23 18.33 -6.24
CA GLN A 107 -12.05 18.29 -5.04
C GLN A 107 -11.85 17.01 -4.21
N TYR A 108 -11.39 15.92 -4.82
CA TYR A 108 -11.19 14.61 -4.17
C TYR A 108 -9.88 14.00 -4.68
N ASP A 109 -8.79 14.24 -3.95
CA ASP A 109 -7.51 13.61 -4.26
C ASP A 109 -7.53 12.15 -3.77
N PRO A 110 -7.57 11.17 -4.68
CA PRO A 110 -7.61 9.76 -4.29
C PRO A 110 -6.33 9.30 -3.59
N LEU A 111 -5.23 10.01 -3.74
CA LEU A 111 -3.95 9.71 -3.09
C LEU A 111 -3.74 10.52 -1.80
N GLY A 112 -4.68 11.41 -1.45
CA GLY A 112 -4.53 12.30 -0.29
C GLY A 112 -4.28 11.57 1.02
N SER A 113 -4.97 10.46 1.26
CA SER A 113 -4.80 9.63 2.46
C SER A 113 -3.42 9.01 2.58
N LEU A 114 -2.74 8.74 1.46
CA LEU A 114 -1.41 8.14 1.48
C LEU A 114 -0.34 9.05 2.08
N TYR A 115 -0.52 10.36 2.03
CA TYR A 115 0.41 11.30 2.69
C TYR A 115 0.49 11.06 4.19
N THR A 116 -0.63 10.70 4.82
CA THR A 116 -0.70 10.36 6.25
C THR A 116 -0.27 8.91 6.49
N LEU A 117 -0.71 7.99 5.66
CA LEU A 117 -0.55 6.54 5.87
C LEU A 117 0.86 6.02 5.61
N LEU A 118 1.63 6.68 4.74
CA LEU A 118 2.98 6.23 4.38
C LEU A 118 4.06 6.69 5.35
N GLU A 119 3.74 7.55 6.31
CA GLU A 119 4.67 7.98 7.35
C GLU A 119 4.26 7.41 8.70
N HIS A 120 5.20 6.81 9.40
CA HIS A 120 4.96 6.16 10.69
C HIS A 120 4.33 7.10 11.72
N ASP A 121 4.87 8.31 11.86
CA ASP A 121 4.45 9.27 12.88
C ASP A 121 3.01 9.77 12.70
N THR A 122 2.52 9.80 11.48
CA THR A 122 1.15 10.21 11.17
C THR A 122 0.19 9.03 11.04
N ALA A 123 0.69 7.88 10.60
CA ALA A 123 -0.11 6.67 10.44
C ALA A 123 -0.56 6.07 11.78
N CYS A 124 0.18 6.29 12.86
CA CYS A 124 -0.19 5.79 14.20
C CYS A 124 -1.49 6.38 14.75
N ASP A 125 -1.93 7.52 14.23
CA ASP A 125 -3.19 8.20 14.59
C ASP A 125 -4.08 8.41 13.37
N PHE A 126 -4.16 7.44 12.47
CA PHE A 126 -4.99 7.51 11.28
C PHE A 126 -6.49 7.55 11.65
N ILE A 127 -7.23 8.48 11.05
CA ILE A 127 -8.67 8.62 11.27
C ILE A 127 -9.42 8.34 9.98
N ASP A 128 -10.25 7.28 10.01
CA ASP A 128 -11.21 7.00 8.94
C ASP A 128 -12.37 8.01 9.03
N GLU A 129 -12.76 8.58 7.89
CA GLU A 129 -13.80 9.63 7.86
C GLU A 129 -15.19 9.13 8.22
N PHE A 130 -15.46 7.84 8.07
CA PHE A 130 -16.72 7.25 8.49
C PHE A 130 -16.72 6.91 9.98
N ALA A 131 -15.68 6.25 10.45
CA ALA A 131 -15.58 5.78 11.83
C ALA A 131 -15.28 6.89 12.83
N GLU A 132 -14.56 7.93 12.41
CA GLU A 132 -14.20 9.11 13.21
C GLU A 132 -13.44 8.81 14.51
N VAL A 133 -12.75 7.66 14.55
CA VAL A 133 -11.89 7.25 15.67
C VAL A 133 -10.48 7.02 15.18
N PRO A 134 -9.45 7.40 15.96
CA PRO A 134 -8.07 7.12 15.57
C PRO A 134 -7.77 5.63 15.68
N ILE A 135 -7.05 5.11 14.69
CA ILE A 135 -6.51 3.76 14.69
C ILE A 135 -5.03 3.79 14.33
N ASP A 136 -4.28 2.84 14.82
CA ASP A 136 -2.86 2.70 14.49
C ASP A 136 -2.70 1.93 13.17
N ALA A 137 -2.34 2.64 12.11
CA ALA A 137 -2.05 2.09 10.79
C ALA A 137 -0.53 2.09 10.48
N SER A 138 0.32 2.33 11.48
CA SER A 138 1.77 2.46 11.29
C SER A 138 2.47 1.15 10.92
N GLU A 139 1.89 0.00 11.22
CA GLU A 139 2.47 -1.31 10.95
C GLU A 139 2.00 -1.94 9.63
N VAL A 140 1.13 -1.27 8.89
CA VAL A 140 0.67 -1.74 7.57
C VAL A 140 1.85 -1.83 6.61
N VAL A 141 1.94 -2.95 5.89
CA VAL A 141 2.94 -3.15 4.82
C VAL A 141 2.35 -2.67 3.50
N TRP A 142 2.84 -1.55 3.00
CA TRP A 142 2.35 -0.92 1.78
C TRP A 142 3.11 -1.39 0.56
N ILE A 143 2.39 -1.85 -0.45
CA ILE A 143 2.92 -2.15 -1.78
C ILE A 143 2.07 -1.43 -2.81
N ALA A 144 2.66 -0.44 -3.47
CA ALA A 144 2.02 0.24 -4.58
C ALA A 144 2.52 -0.33 -5.90
N THR A 145 1.68 -0.32 -6.92
CA THR A 145 2.06 -0.67 -8.28
C THR A 145 1.77 0.46 -9.24
N ALA A 146 2.58 0.61 -10.26
CA ALA A 146 2.39 1.57 -11.34
C ALA A 146 3.12 1.12 -12.60
N ASN A 147 2.68 1.62 -13.75
CA ASN A 147 3.37 1.42 -15.01
C ASN A 147 4.44 2.49 -15.22
N ASP A 148 4.17 3.71 -14.76
CA ASP A 148 5.01 4.88 -14.96
C ASP A 148 4.99 5.79 -13.71
N ALA A 149 6.16 6.24 -13.29
CA ALA A 149 6.30 7.13 -12.13
C ALA A 149 5.84 8.58 -12.41
N ARG A 150 5.71 8.98 -13.66
CA ARG A 150 5.40 10.37 -14.04
C ARG A 150 4.03 10.86 -13.57
N GLY A 151 3.07 9.96 -13.38
CA GLY A 151 1.73 10.28 -12.89
C GLY A 151 1.60 10.31 -11.36
N ILE A 152 2.68 10.05 -10.64
CA ILE A 152 2.68 9.93 -9.18
C ILE A 152 3.26 11.20 -8.56
N PRO A 153 2.58 11.83 -7.58
CA PRO A 153 3.13 12.99 -6.87
C PRO A 153 4.48 12.70 -6.23
N GLU A 154 5.42 13.63 -6.38
CA GLU A 154 6.77 13.48 -5.85
C GLU A 154 6.83 13.20 -4.34
N PRO A 155 6.00 13.84 -3.49
CA PRO A 155 5.98 13.52 -2.05
C PRO A 155 5.63 12.06 -1.76
N ILE A 156 4.81 11.42 -2.57
CA ILE A 156 4.49 9.98 -2.43
C ILE A 156 5.68 9.13 -2.86
N LEU A 157 6.31 9.45 -4.00
CA LEU A 157 7.52 8.76 -4.46
C LEU A 157 8.65 8.81 -3.44
N ASN A 158 8.83 9.95 -2.78
CA ASN A 158 9.88 10.14 -1.77
C ASN A 158 9.67 9.29 -0.49
N ARG A 159 8.44 8.84 -0.26
CA ARG A 159 8.09 7.99 0.90
C ARG A 159 8.17 6.50 0.61
N MET A 160 8.51 6.12 -0.62
CA MET A 160 8.54 4.73 -1.06
C MET A 160 9.91 4.34 -1.59
N ASN A 161 10.29 3.08 -1.38
CA ASN A 161 11.37 2.45 -2.12
C ASN A 161 10.86 2.03 -3.49
N VAL A 162 11.45 2.58 -4.54
CA VAL A 162 11.03 2.35 -5.93
C VAL A 162 11.86 1.24 -6.55
N TYR A 163 11.19 0.21 -7.06
CA TYR A 163 11.81 -0.92 -7.76
C TYR A 163 11.26 -1.03 -9.18
N ALA A 164 12.14 -0.95 -10.17
CA ALA A 164 11.78 -1.22 -11.56
C ALA A 164 11.81 -2.73 -11.81
N ILE A 165 10.67 -3.29 -12.23
CA ILE A 165 10.54 -4.71 -12.55
C ILE A 165 10.51 -4.86 -14.05
N GLU A 166 11.51 -5.57 -14.59
CA GLU A 166 11.60 -5.90 -16.00
C GLU A 166 10.86 -7.22 -16.30
N ALA A 167 10.30 -7.32 -17.50
CA ALA A 167 9.77 -8.58 -17.97
C ALA A 167 10.90 -9.63 -17.98
N PRO A 168 10.62 -10.88 -17.53
CA PRO A 168 11.63 -11.92 -17.61
C PRO A 168 12.05 -12.13 -19.07
N ASP A 169 13.36 -12.13 -19.32
CA ASP A 169 13.91 -12.49 -20.61
C ASP A 169 13.42 -13.89 -20.98
N LEU A 170 13.04 -14.08 -22.24
CA LEU A 170 12.54 -15.36 -22.76
C LEU A 170 13.49 -16.56 -22.52
N GLU A 171 14.74 -16.29 -22.14
CA GLU A 171 15.73 -17.31 -21.77
C GLU A 171 15.63 -17.76 -20.30
N GLY A 172 14.99 -17.00 -19.43
CA GLY A 172 14.81 -17.34 -18.00
C GLY A 172 13.55 -18.14 -17.69
N SER A 173 12.73 -18.44 -18.70
CA SER A 173 11.43 -19.08 -18.56
C SER A 173 11.42 -20.57 -18.92
N ARG A 174 12.57 -21.23 -18.78
CA ARG A 174 12.68 -22.69 -18.95
C ARG A 174 12.94 -23.42 -17.65
#